data_c2b075974bf5aaaf77be45bf33aad23c
#
_entry.id   c2b075974bf5aaaf77be45bf33aad23c
#
_cell.length_a   1.000
_cell.length_b   1.000
_cell.length_c   1.000
_cell.angle_alpha   90.00
_cell.angle_beta   90.00
_cell.angle_gamma   90.00
#
_symmetry.space_group_name_H-M   'P 1'
#
loop_
_entity.id
_entity.type
_entity.pdbx_description
1 polymer ?
#
loop_
_entity_poly.entity_id
_entity_poly.type
_entity_poly.pdbx_seq_one_letter_code
_entity_poly.pdbx_strand_id
1 'polypeptide(L)'
;MSKKGDSPECECMCRIRERKARRSRIVIGKEIDTMMNAGDIAFPHLGIYLENVPRSFTVFGFEIAFYGLIIGIGVLAGILMAVHEAKVTGEYPDMIWDFAIYAVIFSVIGARIYYVVFAWDYYKDNLLSIFNTRNGGMAIYGGVIGAFLTLFIYCRIKKINPFRLGDLCVPGLILGQVIGRWGNFMNREVFGEYTDNFLAMRLPIEAVRSRDISENVAAHIIEGTNYIQVHPTFLYESLWNLMILILMLVYRKYKKFDGEICLLYFGGYGLGRFWIEGIRTDTLFIPGTTLAVSQVLSLCMVIFAVVMDVVVRIRLKKQPKVEKSK
;
A
#
# COMPACT_ATOMS: atom_id res chain seq x y z
N MET A 1 9.78 28.75 -57.83
CA MET A 1 9.31 27.77 -56.82
C MET A 1 9.80 28.24 -55.47
N SER A 2 8.93 28.95 -54.76
CA SER A 2 9.26 29.56 -53.44
C SER A 2 8.96 28.59 -52.32
N LYS A 3 9.99 28.23 -51.52
CA LYS A 3 9.83 27.50 -50.23
C LYS A 3 9.21 28.47 -49.24
N LYS A 4 7.95 28.17 -48.79
CA LYS A 4 7.36 28.80 -47.63
C LYS A 4 8.15 28.34 -46.40
N GLY A 5 8.85 29.23 -45.75
CA GLY A 5 9.48 29.03 -44.46
C GLY A 5 8.43 28.87 -43.38
N ASP A 6 8.54 27.81 -42.61
CA ASP A 6 7.79 27.64 -41.35
C ASP A 6 8.24 28.74 -40.36
N SER A 7 7.32 29.58 -39.98
CA SER A 7 7.61 30.66 -39.01
C SER A 7 7.84 30.12 -37.61
N PRO A 8 8.79 30.67 -36.83
CA PRO A 8 9.07 30.28 -35.45
C PRO A 8 7.84 30.34 -34.50
N GLU A 9 6.82 31.12 -34.87
CA GLU A 9 5.56 31.22 -34.12
C GLU A 9 4.71 29.96 -34.21
N CYS A 10 4.77 29.22 -35.33
CA CYS A 10 4.03 27.97 -35.50
C CYS A 10 4.59 26.84 -34.60
N GLU A 11 5.92 26.75 -34.48
CA GLU A 11 6.60 25.80 -33.60
C GLU A 11 6.37 26.11 -32.11
N CYS A 12 6.33 27.41 -31.78
CA CYS A 12 6.05 27.89 -30.41
C CYS A 12 4.59 27.57 -30.01
N MET A 13 3.63 27.81 -30.91
CA MET A 13 2.21 27.47 -30.66
C MET A 13 1.98 25.96 -30.58
N CYS A 14 2.69 25.15 -31.36
CA CYS A 14 2.62 23.70 -31.28
C CYS A 14 3.17 23.20 -29.93
N ARG A 15 4.31 23.70 -29.47
CA ARG A 15 4.90 23.38 -28.15
C ARG A 15 4.03 23.84 -26.99
N ILE A 16 3.32 24.99 -27.12
CA ILE A 16 2.37 25.47 -26.10
C ILE A 16 1.12 24.59 -26.10
N ARG A 17 0.63 24.12 -27.25
CA ARG A 17 -0.48 23.19 -27.37
C ARG A 17 -0.12 21.81 -26.78
N GLU A 18 1.07 21.30 -27.05
CA GLU A 18 1.57 20.05 -26.46
C GLU A 18 1.80 20.15 -24.93
N ARG A 19 2.27 21.31 -24.43
CA ARG A 19 2.38 21.55 -22.98
C ARG A 19 1.01 21.68 -22.29
N LYS A 20 -0.02 22.21 -22.96
CA LYS A 20 -1.39 22.25 -22.45
C LYS A 20 -2.05 20.87 -22.43
N ALA A 21 -1.71 19.97 -23.33
CA ALA A 21 -2.23 18.60 -23.41
C ALA A 21 -1.71 17.68 -22.26
N ARG A 22 -0.66 18.10 -21.53
CA ARG A 22 -0.05 17.28 -20.45
C ARG A 22 -0.53 17.59 -19.04
N ARG A 23 -1.52 18.46 -18.85
CA ARG A 23 -2.07 18.71 -17.50
C ARG A 23 -3.17 17.70 -17.19
N SER A 24 -3.02 17.01 -16.06
CA SER A 24 -4.11 16.19 -15.49
C SER A 24 -5.36 17.04 -15.31
N ARG A 25 -6.51 16.55 -15.76
CA ARG A 25 -7.80 17.21 -15.61
C ARG A 25 -8.81 16.27 -15.00
N ILE A 26 -9.65 16.81 -14.15
CA ILE A 26 -10.85 16.13 -13.65
C ILE A 26 -12.01 16.68 -14.45
N VAL A 27 -12.75 15.81 -15.16
CA VAL A 27 -13.95 16.15 -15.92
C VAL A 27 -15.11 15.38 -15.32
N ILE A 28 -16.20 16.05 -15.02
CA ILE A 28 -17.41 15.45 -14.45
C ILE A 28 -18.51 15.43 -15.53
N GLY A 29 -19.23 14.30 -15.64
CA GLY A 29 -20.36 14.18 -16.56
C GLY A 29 -19.99 13.89 -18.02
N LYS A 30 -18.74 13.49 -18.32
CA LYS A 30 -18.33 13.06 -19.66
C LYS A 30 -18.75 11.60 -19.90
N GLU A 31 -19.55 11.37 -20.91
CA GLU A 31 -19.76 10.00 -21.43
C GLU A 31 -18.47 9.52 -22.12
N ILE A 32 -17.98 8.34 -21.69
CA ILE A 32 -16.75 7.74 -22.18
C ILE A 32 -17.17 6.47 -22.92
N ASP A 33 -17.41 6.59 -24.20
CA ASP A 33 -17.98 5.47 -24.95
C ASP A 33 -16.96 4.67 -25.79
N THR A 34 -15.73 5.16 -26.03
CA THR A 34 -14.88 4.43 -26.98
C THR A 34 -13.42 4.29 -26.61
N MET A 35 -12.67 5.37 -26.48
CA MET A 35 -11.21 5.29 -26.38
C MET A 35 -10.66 6.14 -25.23
N MET A 36 -9.78 5.54 -24.42
CA MET A 36 -9.04 6.18 -23.35
C MET A 36 -7.56 6.32 -23.70
N ASN A 37 -6.91 7.43 -23.28
CA ASN A 37 -5.46 7.53 -23.39
C ASN A 37 -4.78 6.72 -22.29
N ALA A 38 -3.52 6.31 -22.47
CA ALA A 38 -2.74 5.53 -21.49
C ALA A 38 -2.67 6.19 -20.08
N GLY A 39 -2.86 7.49 -20.01
CA GLY A 39 -2.89 8.26 -18.76
C GLY A 39 -4.25 8.33 -18.07
N ASP A 40 -5.33 7.94 -18.71
CA ASP A 40 -6.68 8.19 -18.23
C ASP A 40 -7.14 7.17 -17.20
N ILE A 41 -8.00 7.59 -16.28
CA ILE A 41 -8.69 6.73 -15.31
C ILE A 41 -10.13 7.24 -15.19
N ALA A 42 -11.12 6.34 -15.23
CA ALA A 42 -12.52 6.76 -15.12
C ALA A 42 -13.28 5.95 -14.07
N PHE A 43 -14.25 6.61 -13.45
CA PHE A 43 -15.26 5.99 -12.60
C PHE A 43 -16.63 6.29 -13.23
N PRO A 44 -17.12 5.41 -14.13
CA PRO A 44 -18.26 5.72 -14.99
C PRO A 44 -19.53 6.05 -14.21
N HIS A 45 -19.86 5.28 -13.18
CA HIS A 45 -21.06 5.50 -12.38
C HIS A 45 -20.99 6.73 -11.46
N LEU A 46 -19.79 7.23 -11.18
CA LEU A 46 -19.59 8.49 -10.45
C LEU A 46 -19.50 9.69 -11.38
N GLY A 47 -19.47 9.50 -12.70
CA GLY A 47 -19.26 10.55 -13.69
C GLY A 47 -17.88 11.23 -13.55
N ILE A 48 -16.89 10.58 -12.95
CA ILE A 48 -15.55 11.11 -12.75
C ILE A 48 -14.63 10.60 -13.84
N TYR A 49 -13.97 11.51 -14.56
CA TYR A 49 -12.97 11.22 -15.55
C TYR A 49 -11.69 12.00 -15.25
N LEU A 50 -10.58 11.28 -15.07
CA LEU A 50 -9.26 11.82 -14.79
C LEU A 50 -8.42 11.70 -16.05
N GLU A 51 -8.17 12.81 -16.73
CA GLU A 51 -7.33 12.83 -17.93
C GLU A 51 -5.85 12.91 -17.57
N ASN A 52 -5.03 12.10 -18.26
CA ASN A 52 -3.57 12.14 -18.19
C ASN A 52 -3.00 12.08 -16.75
N VAL A 53 -3.47 11.14 -15.93
CA VAL A 53 -2.90 10.89 -14.59
C VAL A 53 -1.46 10.39 -14.75
N PRO A 54 -0.45 11.16 -14.31
CA PRO A 54 0.95 10.80 -14.53
C PRO A 54 1.42 9.72 -13.57
N ARG A 55 2.36 8.86 -14.00
CA ARG A 55 3.04 7.88 -13.13
C ARG A 55 4.27 8.47 -12.46
N SER A 56 4.89 9.46 -13.10
CA SER A 56 6.13 10.09 -12.65
C SER A 56 6.15 11.56 -13.07
N PHE A 57 7.08 12.30 -12.49
CA PHE A 57 7.41 13.67 -12.88
C PHE A 57 8.93 13.83 -12.88
N THR A 58 9.42 14.79 -13.65
CA THR A 58 10.87 15.02 -13.78
C THR A 58 11.26 16.32 -13.05
N VAL A 59 12.27 16.19 -12.18
CA VAL A 59 12.89 17.32 -11.45
C VAL A 59 14.37 17.34 -11.74
N PHE A 60 14.90 18.41 -12.29
CA PHE A 60 16.32 18.54 -12.65
C PHE A 60 16.86 17.37 -13.50
N GLY A 61 16.04 16.81 -14.39
CA GLY A 61 16.42 15.66 -15.23
C GLY A 61 16.29 14.29 -14.56
N PHE A 62 15.91 14.22 -13.27
CA PHE A 62 15.64 12.96 -12.57
C PHE A 62 14.15 12.64 -12.61
N GLU A 63 13.82 11.44 -13.06
CA GLU A 63 12.44 10.93 -13.04
C GLU A 63 12.10 10.40 -11.64
N ILE A 64 11.05 10.98 -11.03
CA ILE A 64 10.54 10.59 -9.71
C ILE A 64 9.17 9.97 -9.90
N ALA A 65 9.02 8.69 -9.53
CA ALA A 65 7.74 8.00 -9.56
C ALA A 65 6.83 8.48 -8.42
N PHE A 66 5.56 8.79 -8.74
CA PHE A 66 4.55 9.14 -7.72
C PHE A 66 4.35 8.03 -6.69
N TYR A 67 4.47 6.77 -7.11
CA TYR A 67 4.44 5.63 -6.21
C TYR A 67 5.45 5.77 -5.06
N GLY A 68 6.72 6.02 -5.39
CA GLY A 68 7.78 6.19 -4.39
C GLY A 68 7.54 7.40 -3.48
N LEU A 69 7.06 8.51 -4.04
CA LEU A 69 6.73 9.71 -3.28
C LEU A 69 5.59 9.43 -2.27
N ILE A 70 4.51 8.78 -2.71
CA ILE A 70 3.36 8.44 -1.87
C ILE A 70 3.77 7.49 -0.75
N ILE A 71 4.59 6.47 -1.04
CA ILE A 71 5.15 5.57 -0.01
C ILE A 71 5.99 6.36 0.99
N GLY A 72 6.87 7.26 0.53
CA GLY A 72 7.68 8.12 1.41
C GLY A 72 6.83 9.00 2.33
N ILE A 73 5.78 9.62 1.78
CA ILE A 73 4.80 10.40 2.57
C ILE A 73 4.08 9.48 3.57
N GLY A 74 3.67 8.28 3.15
CA GLY A 74 3.03 7.29 4.02
C GLY A 74 3.92 6.87 5.19
N VAL A 75 5.20 6.61 4.95
CA VAL A 75 6.18 6.29 5.99
C VAL A 75 6.34 7.44 6.97
N LEU A 76 6.52 8.67 6.47
CA LEU A 76 6.67 9.86 7.32
C LEU A 76 5.40 10.11 8.15
N ALA A 77 4.22 10.06 7.53
CA ALA A 77 2.95 10.21 8.23
C ALA A 77 2.77 9.11 9.30
N GLY A 78 3.17 7.89 9.01
CA GLY A 78 3.16 6.77 9.96
C GLY A 78 4.07 7.01 11.16
N ILE A 79 5.29 7.49 10.95
CA ILE A 79 6.21 7.84 12.04
C ILE A 79 5.63 8.98 12.89
N LEU A 80 5.12 10.05 12.26
CA LEU A 80 4.50 11.17 12.97
C LEU A 80 3.29 10.74 13.79
N MET A 81 2.46 9.81 13.28
CA MET A 81 1.34 9.23 14.01
C MET A 81 1.84 8.45 15.23
N ALA A 82 2.87 7.60 15.10
CA ALA A 82 3.44 6.86 16.23
C ALA A 82 4.05 7.81 17.29
N VAL A 83 4.71 8.89 16.87
CA VAL A 83 5.20 9.95 17.76
C VAL A 83 4.04 10.64 18.48
N HIS A 84 2.95 10.91 17.78
CA HIS A 84 1.74 11.46 18.39
C HIS A 84 1.13 10.49 19.42
N GLU A 85 1.02 9.20 19.09
CA GLU A 85 0.55 8.17 20.02
C GLU A 85 1.43 8.06 21.27
N ALA A 86 2.76 8.13 21.12
CA ALA A 86 3.68 8.16 22.27
C ALA A 86 3.39 9.35 23.18
N LYS A 87 3.23 10.57 22.62
CA LYS A 87 2.89 11.76 23.41
C LYS A 87 1.56 11.63 24.15
N VAL A 88 0.52 11.13 23.48
CA VAL A 88 -0.84 10.98 24.07
C VAL A 88 -0.86 9.93 25.18
N THR A 89 -0.03 8.89 25.08
CA THR A 89 0.07 7.81 26.08
C THR A 89 1.09 8.07 27.17
N GLY A 90 1.79 9.22 27.12
CA GLY A 90 2.80 9.60 28.13
C GLY A 90 4.14 8.90 27.95
N GLU A 91 4.43 8.37 26.77
CA GLU A 91 5.71 7.76 26.42
C GLU A 91 6.66 8.80 25.82
N TYR A 92 7.96 8.47 25.78
CA TYR A 92 9.00 9.33 25.23
C TYR A 92 8.97 9.31 23.70
N PRO A 93 8.66 10.43 23.02
CA PRO A 93 8.58 10.48 21.55
C PRO A 93 9.92 10.16 20.85
N ASP A 94 11.05 10.51 21.47
CA ASP A 94 12.39 10.25 20.89
C ASP A 94 12.66 8.76 20.71
N MET A 95 12.05 7.91 21.54
CA MET A 95 12.10 6.46 21.37
C MET A 95 11.53 6.00 20.03
N ILE A 96 10.47 6.67 19.57
CA ILE A 96 9.84 6.34 18.28
C ILE A 96 10.75 6.77 17.12
N TRP A 97 11.38 7.94 17.20
CA TRP A 97 12.34 8.39 16.19
C TRP A 97 13.54 7.45 16.09
N ASP A 98 14.15 7.11 17.22
CA ASP A 98 15.24 6.15 17.28
C ASP A 98 14.85 4.81 16.64
N PHE A 99 13.74 4.24 17.07
CA PHE A 99 13.23 2.98 16.53
C PHE A 99 12.96 3.06 15.03
N ALA A 100 12.29 4.13 14.57
CA ALA A 100 11.91 4.31 13.17
C ALA A 100 13.10 4.32 12.23
N ILE A 101 14.21 4.99 12.62
CA ILE A 101 15.45 5.01 11.83
C ILE A 101 15.96 3.59 11.61
N TYR A 102 16.11 2.80 12.69
CA TYR A 102 16.56 1.42 12.57
C TYR A 102 15.57 0.55 11.82
N ALA A 103 14.27 0.70 12.08
CA ALA A 103 13.23 -0.08 11.42
C ALA A 103 13.21 0.14 9.91
N VAL A 104 13.34 1.39 9.44
CA VAL A 104 13.40 1.71 8.00
C VAL A 104 14.66 1.12 7.37
N ILE A 105 15.84 1.33 7.96
CA ILE A 105 17.11 0.82 7.43
C ILE A 105 17.07 -0.70 7.31
N PHE A 106 16.73 -1.41 8.39
CA PHE A 106 16.74 -2.87 8.39
C PHE A 106 15.58 -3.49 7.61
N SER A 107 14.45 -2.78 7.45
CA SER A 107 13.39 -3.18 6.52
C SER A 107 13.88 -3.15 5.07
N VAL A 108 14.58 -2.09 4.65
CA VAL A 108 15.14 -1.98 3.29
C VAL A 108 16.18 -3.08 3.05
N ILE A 109 17.09 -3.28 4.01
CA ILE A 109 18.10 -4.35 3.93
C ILE A 109 17.44 -5.72 3.88
N GLY A 110 16.47 -6.00 4.75
CA GLY A 110 15.74 -7.26 4.78
C GLY A 110 14.97 -7.52 3.49
N ALA A 111 14.29 -6.51 2.94
CA ALA A 111 13.60 -6.61 1.67
C ALA A 111 14.54 -6.98 0.51
N ARG A 112 15.75 -6.41 0.51
CA ARG A 112 16.77 -6.72 -0.51
C ARG A 112 17.36 -8.12 -0.32
N ILE A 113 17.76 -8.49 0.89
CA ILE A 113 18.30 -9.82 1.19
C ILE A 113 17.30 -10.90 0.79
N TYR A 114 16.03 -10.76 1.20
CA TYR A 114 14.99 -11.72 0.86
C TYR A 114 14.86 -11.89 -0.66
N TYR A 115 14.78 -10.78 -1.39
CA TYR A 115 14.67 -10.85 -2.85
C TYR A 115 15.89 -11.54 -3.49
N VAL A 116 17.09 -11.19 -3.08
CA VAL A 116 18.35 -11.77 -3.61
C VAL A 116 18.43 -13.26 -3.35
N VAL A 117 18.03 -13.71 -2.15
CA VAL A 117 18.04 -15.14 -1.79
C VAL A 117 17.10 -15.94 -2.72
N PHE A 118 15.89 -15.44 -2.98
CA PHE A 118 14.92 -16.13 -3.84
C PHE A 118 15.15 -15.93 -5.36
N ALA A 119 15.95 -14.94 -5.74
CA ALA A 119 16.36 -14.70 -7.13
C ALA A 119 17.87 -14.94 -7.33
N TRP A 120 18.46 -15.88 -6.56
CA TRP A 120 19.90 -16.11 -6.53
C TRP A 120 20.53 -16.40 -7.91
N ASP A 121 19.81 -17.13 -8.76
CA ASP A 121 20.28 -17.45 -10.12
C ASP A 121 20.57 -16.21 -10.98
N TYR A 122 19.86 -15.10 -10.70
CA TYR A 122 20.10 -13.83 -11.38
C TYR A 122 21.35 -13.09 -10.86
N TYR A 123 21.73 -13.31 -9.56
CA TYR A 123 22.78 -12.54 -8.91
C TYR A 123 24.13 -13.28 -8.81
N LYS A 124 24.15 -14.60 -8.89
CA LYS A 124 25.35 -15.44 -8.71
C LYS A 124 26.52 -15.06 -9.60
N ASP A 125 26.26 -14.62 -10.84
CA ASP A 125 27.27 -14.28 -11.84
C ASP A 125 27.75 -12.82 -11.76
N ASN A 126 27.01 -11.94 -11.02
CA ASN A 126 27.39 -10.54 -10.79
C ASN A 126 26.91 -10.06 -9.43
N LEU A 127 27.73 -10.30 -8.41
CA LEU A 127 27.40 -9.94 -7.01
C LEU A 127 27.28 -8.42 -6.78
N LEU A 128 27.92 -7.58 -7.59
CA LEU A 128 27.79 -6.13 -7.46
C LEU A 128 26.37 -5.64 -7.80
N SER A 129 25.63 -6.38 -8.64
CA SER A 129 24.23 -6.06 -8.97
C SER A 129 23.29 -6.17 -7.75
N ILE A 130 23.71 -6.84 -6.67
CA ILE A 130 22.98 -6.90 -5.41
C ILE A 130 22.76 -5.49 -4.81
N PHE A 131 23.67 -4.56 -5.01
CA PHE A 131 23.56 -3.19 -4.49
C PHE A 131 22.73 -2.27 -5.38
N ASN A 132 22.41 -2.69 -6.60
CA ASN A 132 21.58 -1.90 -7.52
C ASN A 132 20.08 -2.10 -7.22
N THR A 133 19.52 -1.24 -6.39
CA THR A 133 18.09 -1.24 -6.05
C THR A 133 17.23 -0.38 -6.98
N ARG A 134 17.85 0.41 -7.88
CA ARG A 134 17.11 1.30 -8.80
C ARG A 134 16.27 0.52 -9.83
N ASN A 135 16.73 -0.66 -10.19
CA ASN A 135 16.02 -1.55 -11.14
C ASN A 135 14.97 -2.43 -10.44
N GLY A 136 14.59 -2.11 -9.20
CA GLY A 136 13.67 -2.91 -8.39
C GLY A 136 14.39 -4.02 -7.61
N GLY A 137 13.70 -5.14 -7.37
CA GLY A 137 14.27 -6.28 -6.63
C GLY A 137 14.21 -6.10 -5.11
N MET A 138 13.04 -5.71 -4.62
CA MET A 138 12.72 -5.57 -3.20
C MET A 138 11.50 -6.44 -2.88
N ALA A 139 11.59 -7.29 -1.86
CA ALA A 139 10.50 -8.16 -1.44
C ALA A 139 9.87 -7.67 -0.13
N ILE A 140 8.58 -7.43 -0.15
CA ILE A 140 7.85 -6.90 1.01
C ILE A 140 7.97 -7.81 2.24
N TYR A 141 7.99 -9.12 2.06
CA TYR A 141 8.13 -10.08 3.16
C TYR A 141 9.46 -9.91 3.91
N GLY A 142 10.55 -9.68 3.17
CA GLY A 142 11.85 -9.40 3.77
C GLY A 142 11.85 -8.09 4.57
N GLY A 143 11.16 -7.06 4.08
CA GLY A 143 10.99 -5.81 4.80
C GLY A 143 10.22 -5.98 6.12
N VAL A 144 9.13 -6.74 6.09
CA VAL A 144 8.35 -7.06 7.29
C VAL A 144 9.19 -7.83 8.31
N ILE A 145 9.91 -8.87 7.87
CA ILE A 145 10.81 -9.64 8.74
C ILE A 145 11.88 -8.71 9.35
N GLY A 146 12.50 -7.85 8.55
CA GLY A 146 13.49 -6.87 9.01
C GLY A 146 12.93 -5.93 10.07
N ALA A 147 11.71 -5.40 9.87
CA ALA A 147 11.04 -4.55 10.86
C ALA A 147 10.74 -5.28 12.18
N PHE A 148 10.24 -6.51 12.11
CA PHE A 148 9.95 -7.33 13.30
C PHE A 148 11.21 -7.67 14.07
N LEU A 149 12.28 -8.10 13.39
CA LEU A 149 13.56 -8.38 14.04
C LEU A 149 14.11 -7.12 14.71
N THR A 150 14.01 -5.98 14.04
CA THR A 150 14.43 -4.68 14.61
C THR A 150 13.62 -4.34 15.85
N LEU A 151 12.30 -4.53 15.84
CA LEU A 151 11.45 -4.30 17.01
C LEU A 151 11.93 -5.09 18.22
N PHE A 152 12.13 -6.41 18.08
CA PHE A 152 12.53 -7.25 19.19
C PHE A 152 13.95 -6.95 19.67
N ILE A 153 14.91 -6.77 18.77
CA ILE A 153 16.30 -6.45 19.10
C ILE A 153 16.39 -5.08 19.80
N TYR A 154 15.72 -4.07 19.23
CA TYR A 154 15.68 -2.73 19.82
C TYR A 154 15.09 -2.75 21.24
N CYS A 155 13.94 -3.39 21.40
CA CYS A 155 13.28 -3.53 22.69
C CYS A 155 14.14 -4.29 23.71
N ARG A 156 14.87 -5.30 23.26
CA ARG A 156 15.79 -6.05 24.13
C ARG A 156 16.95 -5.19 24.61
N ILE A 157 17.55 -4.40 23.73
CA ILE A 157 18.71 -3.51 24.04
C ILE A 157 18.24 -2.38 24.96
N LYS A 158 17.10 -1.74 24.65
CA LYS A 158 16.59 -0.58 25.40
C LYS A 158 15.78 -1.00 26.65
N LYS A 159 15.58 -2.31 26.87
CA LYS A 159 14.77 -2.87 27.99
C LYS A 159 13.31 -2.36 27.99
N ILE A 160 12.71 -2.24 26.82
CA ILE A 160 11.34 -1.79 26.59
C ILE A 160 10.46 -3.01 26.29
N ASN A 161 9.18 -2.95 26.69
CA ASN A 161 8.21 -3.98 26.32
C ASN A 161 7.89 -3.89 24.82
N PRO A 162 8.18 -4.94 23.99
CA PRO A 162 7.93 -4.92 22.57
C PRO A 162 6.44 -4.80 22.22
N PHE A 163 5.55 -5.32 23.05
CA PHE A 163 4.11 -5.18 22.83
C PHE A 163 3.63 -3.74 23.02
N ARG A 164 4.21 -3.04 23.99
CA ARG A 164 3.93 -1.62 24.23
C ARG A 164 4.43 -0.75 23.08
N LEU A 165 5.66 -0.95 22.62
CA LEU A 165 6.19 -0.23 21.45
C LEU A 165 5.40 -0.57 20.19
N GLY A 166 4.99 -1.82 20.02
CA GLY A 166 4.12 -2.26 18.93
C GLY A 166 2.80 -1.49 18.92
N ASP A 167 2.10 -1.40 20.05
CA ASP A 167 0.83 -0.67 20.19
C ASP A 167 0.96 0.82 19.81
N LEU A 168 2.12 1.44 20.02
CA LEU A 168 2.39 2.81 19.60
C LEU A 168 2.62 2.93 18.09
N CYS A 169 3.21 1.91 17.48
CA CYS A 169 3.62 1.94 16.08
C CYS A 169 2.52 1.51 15.10
N VAL A 170 1.62 0.57 15.48
CA VAL A 170 0.63 0.03 14.55
C VAL A 170 -0.40 1.04 14.02
N PRO A 171 -0.85 2.10 14.77
CA PRO A 171 -1.66 3.16 14.18
C PRO A 171 -0.94 3.91 13.06
N GLY A 172 0.36 4.11 13.20
CA GLY A 172 1.19 4.70 12.16
C GLY A 172 1.39 3.77 10.97
N LEU A 173 1.56 2.47 11.22
CA LEU A 173 1.70 1.47 10.17
C LEU A 173 0.46 1.40 9.28
N ILE A 174 -0.73 1.34 9.88
CA ILE A 174 -1.98 1.26 9.10
C ILE A 174 -2.27 2.59 8.37
N LEU A 175 -1.90 3.75 8.94
CA LEU A 175 -1.97 5.04 8.25
C LEU A 175 -1.07 5.05 7.00
N GLY A 176 0.15 4.53 7.13
CA GLY A 176 1.05 4.35 5.99
C GLY A 176 0.45 3.45 4.90
N GLN A 177 -0.28 2.41 5.29
CA GLN A 177 -1.01 1.54 4.34
C GLN A 177 -2.17 2.27 3.68
N VAL A 178 -2.97 3.07 4.41
CA VAL A 178 -4.04 3.92 3.83
C VAL A 178 -3.50 4.81 2.72
N ILE A 179 -2.39 5.51 3.00
CA ILE A 179 -1.75 6.41 2.04
C ILE A 179 -1.11 5.62 0.90
N GLY A 180 -0.40 4.53 1.21
CA GLY A 180 0.35 3.73 0.25
C GLY A 180 -0.51 3.12 -0.87
N ARG A 181 -1.79 2.80 -0.59
CA ARG A 181 -2.73 2.28 -1.61
C ARG A 181 -2.98 3.24 -2.76
N TRP A 182 -2.87 4.53 -2.53
CA TRP A 182 -2.94 5.54 -3.60
C TRP A 182 -1.75 5.47 -4.56
N GLY A 183 -0.63 4.89 -4.14
CA GLY A 183 0.47 4.55 -5.04
C GLY A 183 0.08 3.52 -6.09
N ASN A 184 -0.67 2.48 -5.70
CA ASN A 184 -1.19 1.48 -6.64
C ASN A 184 -2.17 2.11 -7.66
N PHE A 185 -2.99 3.06 -7.22
CA PHE A 185 -3.84 3.85 -8.12
C PHE A 185 -3.03 4.60 -9.18
N MET A 186 -1.96 5.31 -8.78
CA MET A 186 -1.10 6.04 -9.71
C MET A 186 -0.41 5.10 -10.74
N ASN A 187 -0.05 3.90 -10.30
CA ASN A 187 0.57 2.88 -11.16
C ASN A 187 -0.44 2.09 -12.01
N ARG A 188 -1.75 2.18 -11.72
CA ARG A 188 -2.80 1.34 -12.34
C ARG A 188 -2.54 -0.15 -12.15
N GLU A 189 -2.17 -0.53 -10.95
CA GLU A 189 -1.87 -1.91 -10.56
C GLU A 189 -2.72 -2.34 -9.38
N VAL A 190 -2.73 -3.66 -9.07
CA VAL A 190 -3.45 -4.19 -7.91
C VAL A 190 -4.95 -3.89 -7.98
N PHE A 191 -5.55 -4.04 -9.15
CA PHE A 191 -7.00 -3.96 -9.34
C PHE A 191 -7.65 -5.35 -9.15
N GLY A 192 -8.98 -5.37 -9.06
CA GLY A 192 -9.72 -6.61 -8.90
C GLY A 192 -10.35 -7.10 -10.21
N GLU A 193 -11.18 -8.14 -10.08
CA GLU A 193 -11.96 -8.71 -11.16
C GLU A 193 -12.94 -7.71 -11.79
N TYR A 194 -13.56 -8.12 -12.90
CA TYR A 194 -14.60 -7.32 -13.54
C TYR A 194 -15.74 -6.98 -12.56
N THR A 195 -16.20 -5.76 -12.64
CA THR A 195 -17.37 -5.30 -11.88
C THR A 195 -18.11 -4.19 -12.61
N ASP A 196 -19.43 -4.13 -12.40
CA ASP A 196 -20.27 -3.01 -12.82
C ASP A 196 -20.96 -2.33 -11.61
N ASN A 197 -20.30 -2.40 -10.42
CA ASN A 197 -20.82 -1.75 -9.24
C ASN A 197 -20.61 -0.22 -9.29
N PHE A 198 -21.22 0.49 -8.34
CA PHE A 198 -21.16 1.96 -8.25
C PHE A 198 -19.75 2.55 -8.24
N LEU A 199 -18.76 1.80 -7.76
CA LEU A 199 -17.36 2.22 -7.69
C LEU A 199 -16.50 1.65 -8.83
N ALA A 200 -17.11 1.02 -9.86
CA ALA A 200 -16.38 0.46 -10.99
C ALA A 200 -15.38 1.46 -11.57
N MET A 201 -14.15 0.99 -11.84
CA MET A 201 -13.05 1.79 -12.36
C MET A 201 -12.65 1.29 -13.74
N ARG A 202 -12.52 2.20 -14.70
CA ARG A 202 -12.03 1.91 -16.05
C ARG A 202 -10.56 2.29 -16.18
N LEU A 203 -9.77 1.39 -16.74
CA LEU A 203 -8.33 1.56 -16.99
C LEU A 203 -8.01 1.20 -18.44
N PRO A 204 -7.16 1.97 -19.14
CA PRO A 204 -6.70 1.62 -20.48
C PRO A 204 -5.92 0.29 -20.46
N ILE A 205 -6.19 -0.60 -21.43
CA ILE A 205 -5.52 -1.91 -21.54
C ILE A 205 -4.00 -1.76 -21.66
N GLU A 206 -3.53 -0.78 -22.42
CA GLU A 206 -2.10 -0.48 -22.59
C GLU A 206 -1.42 0.06 -21.32
N ALA A 207 -2.22 0.53 -20.34
CA ALA A 207 -1.70 1.08 -19.10
C ALA A 207 -1.56 0.03 -17.98
N VAL A 208 -2.07 -1.17 -18.16
CA VAL A 208 -2.00 -2.27 -17.18
C VAL A 208 -1.08 -3.37 -17.68
N ARG A 209 -0.61 -4.24 -16.80
CA ARG A 209 0.20 -5.38 -17.19
C ARG A 209 -0.71 -6.47 -17.73
N SER A 210 -0.43 -7.00 -18.92
CA SER A 210 -1.25 -8.04 -19.56
C SER A 210 -1.46 -9.27 -18.69
N ARG A 211 -0.49 -9.64 -17.84
CA ARG A 211 -0.60 -10.77 -16.93
C ARG A 211 -1.61 -10.55 -15.76
N ASP A 212 -1.95 -9.29 -15.49
CA ASP A 212 -2.89 -8.93 -14.41
C ASP A 212 -4.34 -8.87 -14.94
N ILE A 213 -4.55 -9.05 -16.25
CA ILE A 213 -5.86 -9.16 -16.90
C ILE A 213 -6.29 -10.62 -16.84
N SER A 214 -7.26 -10.95 -15.97
CA SER A 214 -7.82 -12.31 -15.88
C SER A 214 -8.68 -12.63 -17.11
N GLU A 215 -8.97 -13.92 -17.33
CA GLU A 215 -9.92 -14.36 -18.37
C GLU A 215 -11.29 -13.74 -18.20
N ASN A 216 -11.74 -13.59 -16.96
CA ASN A 216 -13.02 -12.95 -16.64
C ASN A 216 -13.02 -11.47 -17.01
N VAL A 217 -11.96 -10.72 -16.69
CA VAL A 217 -11.83 -9.31 -17.11
C VAL A 217 -11.77 -9.19 -18.62
N ALA A 218 -11.01 -10.07 -19.30
CA ALA A 218 -10.88 -10.08 -20.76
C ALA A 218 -12.20 -10.36 -21.47
N ALA A 219 -13.02 -11.27 -20.93
CA ALA A 219 -14.33 -11.63 -21.48
C ALA A 219 -15.35 -10.49 -21.43
N HIS A 220 -15.14 -9.47 -20.58
CA HIS A 220 -16.02 -8.31 -20.43
C HIS A 220 -15.48 -7.06 -21.13
N ILE A 221 -14.44 -7.16 -21.94
CA ILE A 221 -13.98 -6.04 -22.77
C ILE A 221 -15.00 -5.82 -23.89
N ILE A 222 -15.56 -4.61 -23.94
CA ILE A 222 -16.54 -4.24 -24.97
C ILE A 222 -15.81 -4.04 -26.29
N GLU A 223 -16.32 -4.65 -27.37
CA GLU A 223 -15.77 -4.52 -28.70
C GLU A 223 -15.71 -3.05 -29.16
N GLY A 224 -14.57 -2.63 -29.68
CA GLY A 224 -14.35 -1.24 -30.08
C GLY A 224 -13.86 -0.32 -28.97
N THR A 225 -13.66 -0.83 -27.74
CA THR A 225 -13.07 -0.08 -26.63
C THR A 225 -11.66 -0.54 -26.34
N ASN A 226 -10.85 0.32 -25.67
CA ASN A 226 -9.47 0.02 -25.30
C ASN A 226 -9.25 0.03 -23.78
N TYR A 227 -10.28 -0.23 -22.99
CA TYR A 227 -10.21 -0.22 -21.51
C TYR A 227 -10.79 -1.50 -20.91
N ILE A 228 -10.36 -1.79 -19.69
CA ILE A 228 -10.96 -2.77 -18.80
C ILE A 228 -11.78 -2.06 -17.73
N GLN A 229 -12.84 -2.73 -17.23
CA GLN A 229 -13.66 -2.24 -16.12
C GLN A 229 -13.53 -3.20 -14.94
N VAL A 230 -13.08 -2.69 -13.77
CA VAL A 230 -12.58 -3.52 -12.66
C VAL A 230 -12.93 -2.96 -11.29
N HIS A 231 -12.83 -3.80 -10.26
CA HIS A 231 -12.89 -3.35 -8.86
C HIS A 231 -11.71 -2.45 -8.49
N PRO A 232 -11.92 -1.25 -7.93
CA PRO A 232 -10.87 -0.38 -7.41
C PRO A 232 -10.38 -0.87 -6.03
N THR A 233 -9.64 -1.96 -5.99
CA THR A 233 -9.21 -2.59 -4.73
C THR A 233 -8.33 -1.67 -3.88
N PHE A 234 -7.55 -0.76 -4.50
CA PHE A 234 -6.80 0.28 -3.78
C PHE A 234 -7.71 1.12 -2.88
N LEU A 235 -8.89 1.49 -3.37
CA LEU A 235 -9.87 2.28 -2.63
C LEU A 235 -10.49 1.46 -1.50
N TYR A 236 -10.86 0.20 -1.78
CA TYR A 236 -11.43 -0.69 -0.77
C TYR A 236 -10.46 -0.93 0.38
N GLU A 237 -9.19 -1.24 0.07
CA GLU A 237 -8.16 -1.43 1.09
C GLU A 237 -7.85 -0.13 1.85
N SER A 238 -7.82 1.02 1.17
CA SER A 238 -7.59 2.32 1.82
C SER A 238 -8.71 2.65 2.80
N LEU A 239 -9.98 2.53 2.38
CA LEU A 239 -11.14 2.82 3.24
C LEU A 239 -11.26 1.82 4.40
N TRP A 240 -11.02 0.53 4.16
CA TRP A 240 -11.01 -0.49 5.21
C TRP A 240 -9.94 -0.19 6.26
N ASN A 241 -8.72 0.06 5.83
CA ASN A 241 -7.62 0.39 6.74
C ASN A 241 -7.87 1.70 7.50
N LEU A 242 -8.49 2.70 6.86
CA LEU A 242 -8.90 3.94 7.54
C LEU A 242 -9.95 3.66 8.63
N MET A 243 -10.92 2.81 8.37
CA MET A 243 -11.92 2.38 9.36
C MET A 243 -11.23 1.70 10.56
N ILE A 244 -10.30 0.77 10.30
CA ILE A 244 -9.55 0.10 11.36
C ILE A 244 -8.68 1.10 12.15
N LEU A 245 -8.03 2.05 11.47
CA LEU A 245 -7.28 3.12 12.14
C LEU A 245 -8.16 3.91 13.11
N ILE A 246 -9.34 4.35 12.65
CA ILE A 246 -10.29 5.09 13.49
C ILE A 246 -10.71 4.23 14.69
N LEU A 247 -11.02 2.95 14.47
CA LEU A 247 -11.36 2.01 15.53
C LEU A 247 -10.22 1.89 16.56
N MET A 248 -8.97 1.76 16.12
CA MET A 248 -7.79 1.69 17.01
C MET A 248 -7.63 2.96 17.85
N LEU A 249 -7.77 4.14 17.22
CA LEU A 249 -7.66 5.44 17.91
C LEU A 249 -8.76 5.66 18.96
N VAL A 250 -9.97 5.20 18.67
CA VAL A 250 -11.08 5.26 19.64
C VAL A 250 -10.85 4.24 20.76
N TYR A 251 -10.48 3.01 20.37
CA TYR A 251 -10.36 1.89 21.31
C TYR A 251 -9.17 2.02 22.28
N ARG A 252 -8.09 2.74 21.91
CA ARG A 252 -6.88 2.89 22.74
C ARG A 252 -7.15 3.34 24.18
N LYS A 253 -8.23 4.11 24.40
CA LYS A 253 -8.64 4.56 25.74
C LYS A 253 -9.18 3.42 26.61
N TYR A 254 -9.62 2.33 26.02
CA TYR A 254 -10.21 1.16 26.67
C TYR A 254 -9.23 -0.02 26.75
N LYS A 255 -8.01 0.17 26.26
CA LYS A 255 -6.94 -0.84 26.25
C LYS A 255 -6.70 -1.40 27.66
N LYS A 256 -6.63 -2.73 27.79
CA LYS A 256 -6.49 -3.45 29.07
C LYS A 256 -5.10 -4.04 29.28
N PHE A 257 -4.35 -4.30 28.20
CA PHE A 257 -3.01 -4.88 28.26
C PHE A 257 -2.15 -4.41 27.09
N ASP A 258 -0.83 -4.53 27.24
CA ASP A 258 0.11 -4.20 26.17
C ASP A 258 0.05 -5.25 25.07
N GLY A 259 -0.04 -4.81 23.79
CA GLY A 259 -0.24 -5.63 22.61
C GLY A 259 -1.70 -5.71 22.14
N GLU A 260 -2.67 -5.14 22.88
CA GLU A 260 -4.09 -5.22 22.51
C GLU A 260 -4.40 -4.46 21.22
N ILE A 261 -3.76 -3.30 20.99
CA ILE A 261 -3.91 -2.53 19.75
C ILE A 261 -3.25 -3.28 18.57
N CYS A 262 -2.11 -3.96 18.81
CA CYS A 262 -1.51 -4.84 17.82
C CYS A 262 -2.45 -5.98 17.42
N LEU A 263 -3.12 -6.62 18.39
CA LEU A 263 -4.10 -7.68 18.10
C LEU A 263 -5.30 -7.14 17.30
N LEU A 264 -5.78 -5.93 17.62
CA LEU A 264 -6.84 -5.27 16.85
C LEU A 264 -6.39 -4.99 15.40
N TYR A 265 -5.14 -4.58 15.21
CA TYR A 265 -4.54 -4.44 13.88
C TYR A 265 -4.50 -5.79 13.15
N PHE A 266 -3.93 -6.85 13.74
CA PHE A 266 -3.84 -8.16 13.10
C PHE A 266 -5.21 -8.72 12.72
N GLY A 267 -6.20 -8.61 13.62
CA GLY A 267 -7.57 -9.05 13.34
C GLY A 267 -8.24 -8.22 12.25
N GLY A 268 -8.23 -6.90 12.39
CA GLY A 268 -8.90 -5.98 11.48
C GLY A 268 -8.28 -5.95 10.09
N TYR A 269 -6.96 -5.81 10.01
CA TYR A 269 -6.24 -5.87 8.73
C TYR A 269 -6.37 -7.24 8.07
N GLY A 270 -6.21 -8.33 8.84
CA GLY A 270 -6.36 -9.68 8.34
C GLY A 270 -7.74 -9.94 7.73
N LEU A 271 -8.83 -9.51 8.39
CA LEU A 271 -10.18 -9.60 7.84
C LEU A 271 -10.31 -8.87 6.50
N GLY A 272 -9.86 -7.61 6.43
CA GLY A 272 -9.89 -6.82 5.20
C GLY A 272 -9.09 -7.47 4.08
N ARG A 273 -7.88 -7.91 4.39
CA ARG A 273 -7.00 -8.56 3.42
C ARG A 273 -7.58 -9.87 2.90
N PHE A 274 -8.24 -10.64 3.74
CA PHE A 274 -8.84 -11.92 3.37
C PHE A 274 -9.89 -11.79 2.27
N TRP A 275 -10.87 -10.87 2.44
CA TRP A 275 -11.93 -10.73 1.44
C TRP A 275 -11.48 -9.95 0.21
N ILE A 276 -10.63 -8.92 0.35
CA ILE A 276 -10.14 -8.13 -0.79
C ILE A 276 -9.23 -8.98 -1.68
N GLU A 277 -8.39 -9.85 -1.11
CA GLU A 277 -7.57 -10.77 -1.91
C GLU A 277 -8.43 -11.70 -2.77
N GLY A 278 -9.61 -12.08 -2.30
CA GLY A 278 -10.52 -12.94 -3.06
C GLY A 278 -11.09 -12.31 -4.33
N ILE A 279 -10.97 -11.00 -4.50
CA ILE A 279 -11.42 -10.28 -5.70
C ILE A 279 -10.27 -9.72 -6.55
N ARG A 280 -9.00 -9.95 -6.16
CA ARG A 280 -7.82 -9.44 -6.89
C ARG A 280 -7.45 -10.37 -8.05
N THR A 281 -6.94 -9.78 -9.13
CA THR A 281 -6.50 -10.53 -10.31
C THR A 281 -5.03 -10.97 -10.24
N ASP A 282 -4.20 -10.30 -9.44
CA ASP A 282 -2.76 -10.55 -9.30
C ASP A 282 -2.40 -11.47 -8.10
N THR A 283 -3.35 -12.31 -7.70
CA THR A 283 -3.24 -13.19 -6.54
C THR A 283 -2.24 -14.32 -6.74
N LEU A 284 -1.36 -14.55 -5.76
CA LEU A 284 -0.45 -15.69 -5.74
C LEU A 284 -1.10 -16.88 -5.05
N PHE A 285 -1.34 -17.96 -5.80
CA PHE A 285 -1.92 -19.20 -5.27
C PHE A 285 -0.86 -20.16 -4.75
N ILE A 286 -1.24 -20.98 -3.76
CA ILE A 286 -0.42 -22.10 -3.29
C ILE A 286 -0.44 -23.19 -4.37
N PRO A 287 0.73 -23.71 -4.81
CA PRO A 287 0.79 -24.72 -5.86
C PRO A 287 -0.13 -25.91 -5.58
N GLY A 288 -0.95 -26.28 -6.57
CA GLY A 288 -1.91 -27.40 -6.45
C GLY A 288 -3.19 -27.09 -5.68
N THR A 289 -3.46 -25.82 -5.31
CA THR A 289 -4.68 -25.41 -4.61
C THR A 289 -5.30 -24.16 -5.22
N THR A 290 -6.55 -23.89 -4.86
CA THR A 290 -7.25 -22.62 -5.20
C THR A 290 -7.09 -21.56 -4.08
N LEU A 291 -6.24 -21.82 -3.07
CA LEU A 291 -6.06 -20.94 -1.93
C LEU A 291 -4.95 -19.93 -2.19
N ALA A 292 -5.25 -18.66 -2.01
CA ALA A 292 -4.25 -17.60 -2.07
C ALA A 292 -3.35 -17.61 -0.82
N VAL A 293 -2.04 -17.46 -1.02
CA VAL A 293 -1.06 -17.39 0.09
C VAL A 293 -1.44 -16.28 1.08
N SER A 294 -1.81 -15.11 0.58
CA SER A 294 -2.21 -13.97 1.41
C SER A 294 -3.54 -14.19 2.13
N GLN A 295 -4.49 -14.94 1.56
CA GLN A 295 -5.73 -15.30 2.27
C GLN A 295 -5.46 -16.24 3.44
N VAL A 296 -4.62 -17.26 3.25
CA VAL A 296 -4.24 -18.18 4.32
C VAL A 296 -3.52 -17.44 5.44
N LEU A 297 -2.53 -16.59 5.09
CA LEU A 297 -1.82 -15.77 6.07
C LEU A 297 -2.78 -14.85 6.83
N SER A 298 -3.71 -14.21 6.13
CA SER A 298 -4.70 -13.31 6.72
C SER A 298 -5.63 -14.04 7.70
N LEU A 299 -6.08 -15.23 7.35
CA LEU A 299 -6.87 -16.09 8.23
C LEU A 299 -6.08 -16.49 9.49
N CYS A 300 -4.82 -16.86 9.34
CA CYS A 300 -3.94 -17.16 10.47
C CYS A 300 -3.77 -15.93 11.38
N MET A 301 -3.62 -14.72 10.82
CA MET A 301 -3.53 -13.48 11.60
C MET A 301 -4.80 -13.22 12.41
N VAL A 302 -5.98 -13.43 11.82
CA VAL A 302 -7.28 -13.26 12.50
C VAL A 302 -7.42 -14.27 13.64
N ILE A 303 -7.16 -15.56 13.38
CA ILE A 303 -7.23 -16.60 14.40
C ILE A 303 -6.25 -16.30 15.53
N PHE A 304 -5.00 -15.95 15.21
CA PHE A 304 -4.00 -15.58 16.19
C PHE A 304 -4.47 -14.41 17.06
N ALA A 305 -5.00 -13.35 16.46
CA ALA A 305 -5.48 -12.17 17.18
C ALA A 305 -6.60 -12.53 18.16
N VAL A 306 -7.60 -13.29 17.71
CA VAL A 306 -8.73 -13.70 18.56
C VAL A 306 -8.27 -14.63 19.69
N VAL A 307 -7.47 -15.65 19.38
CA VAL A 307 -6.99 -16.59 20.39
C VAL A 307 -6.14 -15.89 21.44
N MET A 308 -5.21 -15.02 21.02
CA MET A 308 -4.35 -14.29 21.96
C MET A 308 -5.13 -13.30 22.82
N ASP A 309 -6.08 -12.58 22.25
CA ASP A 309 -6.95 -11.67 23.04
C ASP A 309 -7.71 -12.46 24.12
N VAL A 310 -8.35 -13.56 23.75
CA VAL A 310 -9.09 -14.42 24.70
C VAL A 310 -8.16 -14.96 25.77
N VAL A 311 -7.01 -15.52 25.41
CA VAL A 311 -6.04 -16.10 26.35
C VAL A 311 -5.55 -15.06 27.35
N VAL A 312 -5.16 -13.88 26.89
CA VAL A 312 -4.67 -12.81 27.77
C VAL A 312 -5.77 -12.32 28.69
N ARG A 313 -6.99 -12.12 28.20
CA ARG A 313 -8.14 -11.70 29.03
C ARG A 313 -8.49 -12.73 30.10
N ILE A 314 -8.43 -14.04 29.80
CA ILE A 314 -8.64 -15.11 30.79
C ILE A 314 -7.54 -15.06 31.85
N ARG A 315 -6.28 -14.87 31.47
CA ARG A 315 -5.16 -14.75 32.42
C ARG A 315 -5.32 -13.55 33.34
N LEU A 316 -5.71 -12.38 32.79
CA LEU A 316 -5.96 -11.18 33.56
C LEU A 316 -7.11 -11.35 34.59
N LYS A 317 -8.17 -12.07 34.22
CA LYS A 317 -9.28 -12.36 35.14
C LYS A 317 -8.88 -13.32 36.27
N LYS A 318 -7.89 -14.19 36.08
CA LYS A 318 -7.42 -15.15 37.07
C LYS A 318 -6.38 -14.55 38.05
N GLN A 319 -5.78 -13.39 37.72
CA GLN A 319 -4.88 -12.72 38.66
C GLN A 319 -5.71 -12.15 39.83
N PRO A 320 -5.35 -12.47 41.12
CA PRO A 320 -6.02 -11.88 42.24
C PRO A 320 -5.90 -10.36 42.20
N LYS A 321 -7.00 -9.66 42.41
CA LYS A 321 -6.98 -8.20 42.55
C LYS A 321 -6.07 -7.88 43.75
N VAL A 322 -4.86 -7.39 43.48
CA VAL A 322 -4.02 -6.81 44.52
C VAL A 322 -4.79 -5.59 45.02
N GLU A 323 -5.38 -5.70 46.22
CA GLU A 323 -5.97 -4.56 46.92
C GLU A 323 -4.90 -3.48 47.06
N LYS A 324 -5.13 -2.36 46.35
CA LYS A 324 -4.34 -1.15 46.59
C LYS A 324 -4.63 -0.72 48.03
N SER A 325 -3.77 -1.11 48.94
CA SER A 325 -3.71 -0.50 50.26
C SER A 325 -3.59 1.02 50.05
N LYS A 326 -4.56 1.72 50.59
CA LYS A 326 -4.62 3.19 50.63
C LYS A 326 -3.44 3.78 51.39
#